data_e6e42cc1f32d5cadd6fceea0a029ac7b
#
_entry.id   e6e42cc1f32d5cadd6fceea0a029ac7b
#
_cell.length_a   1.000
_cell.length_b   1.000
_cell.length_c   1.000
_cell.angle_alpha   90.00
_cell.angle_beta   90.00
_cell.angle_gamma   90.00
#
_symmetry.space_group_name_H-M   'P 1'
#
loop_
_entity.id
_entity.type
_entity.pdbx_description
1 polymer ?
#
loop_
_entity_poly.entity_id
_entity_poly.type
_entity_poly.pdbx_seq_one_letter_code
_entity_poly.pdbx_strand_id
1 'polypeptide(L)'
;MTSAPTVEDPVCGMQVSPDASPRSEFNGETYFFCCEGCKAKFDADPSGVLADRSDRKQVHQIGGSGGASCCHGHPGHATKGKAAADAGKDAVYTCPMHPEIEQIGPGDCPICGMDLEPKVVDLEDDSEQQQLGAMKRRFWLAVALSVPLMILAMGPMLGIAVNRVVPDWLMGWLQLALATPVVFWCGWPLLVRGFNSLRTMNLNMFSLITVGTIAAFTFSLIVVLFPQLIPEAFREDGKPPLYFEASAVIITLVLLGQVLEMRARQQTGGAIRELMQLAPDSAHRITENGEEEVDLSEVEKGDHLRIRPGEKVPGDGRVVSGSTRIDESMLTGEPIPVRKEVGDDVTGGTLNQSGALVIEAVGVGDETVLNRIVQMVAEAQRSRAPIQSLADKVAKYFVPSVIACALAAMIGWGVFGPEPRLAHALVAAVAVLIIACPCALGLATPMSVMVGIGRGAREGVLIKNAEVLEVMEDVDTIVVDKTGTLTEGHPEVNAVESFGDQDASEVLRLAAAVEMQSEHPLAQAVVRKARSEEVAI
;
A
#
# COMPACT_ATOMS: atom_id res chain seq x y z
N MET A 1 -2.72 -22.61 33.80
CA MET A 1 -3.88 -21.72 33.60
C MET A 1 -4.82 -22.45 32.66
N THR A 2 -5.91 -22.99 33.14
CA THR A 2 -6.91 -23.73 32.35
C THR A 2 -7.66 -22.71 31.49
N SER A 3 -7.60 -22.86 30.15
CA SER A 3 -8.41 -22.09 29.23
C SER A 3 -9.90 -22.30 29.53
N ALA A 4 -10.65 -21.20 29.66
CA ALA A 4 -12.09 -21.24 29.77
C ALA A 4 -12.70 -21.96 28.55
N PRO A 5 -13.76 -22.75 28.69
CA PRO A 5 -14.39 -23.42 27.55
C PRO A 5 -14.97 -22.38 26.60
N THR A 6 -14.59 -22.43 25.33
CA THR A 6 -15.16 -21.61 24.27
C THR A 6 -16.19 -22.42 23.48
N VAL A 7 -17.23 -21.75 23.00
CA VAL A 7 -18.32 -22.33 22.19
C VAL A 7 -18.37 -21.58 20.85
N GLU A 8 -18.70 -22.27 19.79
CA GLU A 8 -18.76 -21.73 18.43
C GLU A 8 -20.12 -21.08 18.14
N ASP A 9 -20.11 -19.81 17.70
CA ASP A 9 -21.29 -19.07 17.24
C ASP A 9 -21.91 -19.77 16.01
N PRO A 10 -23.18 -20.18 16.05
CA PRO A 10 -23.81 -20.95 14.97
C PRO A 10 -24.01 -20.14 13.68
N VAL A 11 -23.95 -18.81 13.71
CA VAL A 11 -24.17 -17.93 12.56
C VAL A 11 -22.86 -17.65 11.82
N CYS A 12 -21.77 -17.34 12.54
CA CYS A 12 -20.51 -16.89 11.93
C CYS A 12 -19.31 -17.81 12.20
N GLY A 13 -19.44 -18.83 13.07
CA GLY A 13 -18.36 -19.78 13.37
C GLY A 13 -17.30 -19.28 14.35
N MET A 14 -17.41 -18.08 14.88
CA MET A 14 -16.44 -17.54 15.84
C MET A 14 -16.50 -18.26 17.19
N GLN A 15 -15.33 -18.45 17.81
CA GLN A 15 -15.21 -18.99 19.17
C GLN A 15 -15.55 -17.88 20.17
N VAL A 16 -16.57 -18.11 21.00
CA VAL A 16 -17.08 -17.15 22.00
C VAL A 16 -17.04 -17.74 23.40
N SER A 17 -16.87 -16.88 24.41
CA SER A 17 -16.94 -17.28 25.81
C SER A 17 -18.39 -17.25 26.28
N PRO A 18 -18.91 -18.35 26.86
CA PRO A 18 -20.29 -18.43 27.32
C PRO A 18 -20.67 -17.39 28.38
N ASP A 19 -19.71 -16.91 29.16
CA ASP A 19 -19.95 -16.05 30.32
C ASP A 19 -20.29 -14.59 29.95
N ALA A 20 -19.89 -14.10 28.77
CA ALA A 20 -20.01 -12.70 28.37
C ALA A 20 -20.74 -12.49 27.03
N SER A 21 -21.19 -13.53 26.35
CA SER A 21 -21.75 -13.49 25.00
C SER A 21 -23.28 -13.40 24.99
N PRO A 22 -23.92 -12.72 24.03
CA PRO A 22 -25.35 -12.76 23.78
C PRO A 22 -25.80 -14.24 23.59
N ARG A 23 -26.97 -14.61 24.12
CA ARG A 23 -27.48 -15.98 24.05
C ARG A 23 -28.94 -16.05 23.61
N SER A 24 -29.31 -17.15 22.97
CA SER A 24 -30.70 -17.50 22.63
C SER A 24 -30.94 -18.97 22.87
N GLU A 25 -32.18 -19.34 23.18
CA GLU A 25 -32.60 -20.74 23.42
C GLU A 25 -33.46 -21.21 22.24
N PHE A 26 -33.11 -22.37 21.67
CA PHE A 26 -33.91 -23.02 20.63
C PHE A 26 -33.89 -24.55 20.82
N ASN A 27 -35.07 -25.18 20.79
CA ASN A 27 -35.26 -26.62 21.01
C ASN A 27 -34.65 -27.18 22.33
N GLY A 28 -34.55 -26.34 23.37
CA GLY A 28 -34.00 -26.75 24.68
C GLY A 28 -32.47 -26.68 24.77
N GLU A 29 -31.79 -26.18 23.72
CA GLU A 29 -30.35 -25.90 23.72
C GLU A 29 -30.09 -24.41 23.75
N THR A 30 -29.03 -24.00 24.48
CA THR A 30 -28.59 -22.59 24.54
C THR A 30 -27.45 -22.33 23.56
N TYR A 31 -27.64 -21.39 22.68
CA TYR A 31 -26.67 -20.96 21.69
C TYR A 31 -26.06 -19.60 22.10
N PHE A 32 -24.74 -19.45 21.88
CA PHE A 32 -23.98 -18.24 22.23
C PHE A 32 -23.48 -17.57 20.97
N PHE A 33 -23.50 -16.21 20.94
CA PHE A 33 -23.23 -15.41 19.75
C PHE A 33 -22.13 -14.39 20.03
N CYS A 34 -21.34 -14.07 19.00
CA CYS A 34 -20.28 -13.08 19.09
C CYS A 34 -20.82 -11.65 19.26
N CYS A 35 -22.04 -11.38 18.78
CA CYS A 35 -22.67 -10.07 18.85
C CYS A 35 -24.22 -10.16 18.76
N GLU A 36 -24.91 -9.07 19.12
CA GLU A 36 -26.38 -8.99 19.04
C GLU A 36 -26.91 -9.16 17.60
N GLY A 37 -26.11 -8.81 16.57
CA GLY A 37 -26.48 -9.01 15.17
C GLY A 37 -26.54 -10.48 14.77
N CYS A 38 -25.62 -11.34 15.26
CA CYS A 38 -25.68 -12.78 15.05
C CYS A 38 -26.85 -13.41 15.79
N LYS A 39 -27.10 -12.99 17.03
CA LYS A 39 -28.27 -13.41 17.77
C LYS A 39 -29.58 -13.07 17.04
N ALA A 40 -29.74 -11.84 16.55
CA ALA A 40 -30.95 -11.42 15.84
C ALA A 40 -31.17 -12.22 14.54
N LYS A 41 -30.11 -12.58 13.82
CA LYS A 41 -30.18 -13.45 12.64
C LYS A 41 -30.62 -14.87 13.00
N PHE A 42 -30.11 -15.41 14.08
CA PHE A 42 -30.52 -16.72 14.58
C PHE A 42 -31.97 -16.71 15.07
N ASP A 43 -32.38 -15.70 15.83
CA ASP A 43 -33.75 -15.55 16.34
C ASP A 43 -34.78 -15.40 15.21
N ALA A 44 -34.37 -14.86 14.04
CA ALA A 44 -35.23 -14.71 12.85
C ALA A 44 -35.47 -16.02 12.10
N ASP A 45 -34.47 -16.91 11.98
CA ASP A 45 -34.60 -18.24 11.37
C ASP A 45 -33.60 -19.26 11.99
N PRO A 46 -33.90 -19.80 13.18
CA PRO A 46 -33.01 -20.74 13.84
C PRO A 46 -32.80 -22.03 13.07
N SER A 47 -33.86 -22.51 12.38
CA SER A 47 -33.81 -23.77 11.62
C SER A 47 -32.97 -23.68 10.38
N GLY A 48 -33.03 -22.56 9.65
CA GLY A 48 -32.20 -22.31 8.48
C GLY A 48 -30.72 -22.17 8.81
N VAL A 49 -30.40 -21.47 9.89
CA VAL A 49 -28.99 -21.30 10.35
C VAL A 49 -28.38 -22.64 10.77
N LEU A 50 -29.13 -23.51 11.47
CA LEU A 50 -28.63 -24.82 11.89
C LEU A 50 -28.54 -25.83 10.75
N ALA A 51 -29.41 -25.75 9.72
CA ALA A 51 -29.31 -26.54 8.50
C ALA A 51 -28.07 -26.18 7.67
N ASP A 52 -27.79 -24.90 7.46
CA ASP A 52 -26.62 -24.39 6.74
C ASP A 52 -25.29 -24.79 7.44
N ARG A 53 -25.31 -24.95 8.77
CA ARG A 53 -24.18 -25.46 9.54
C ARG A 53 -23.91 -26.95 9.29
N SER A 54 -24.92 -27.75 9.02
CA SER A 54 -24.75 -29.18 8.72
C SER A 54 -24.06 -29.39 7.35
N ASP A 55 -24.37 -28.54 6.38
CA ASP A 55 -23.75 -28.57 5.07
C ASP A 55 -22.29 -28.06 5.12
N ARG A 56 -22.00 -27.03 5.92
CA ARG A 56 -20.61 -26.55 6.14
C ARG A 56 -19.70 -27.58 6.83
N LYS A 57 -20.20 -28.41 7.72
CA LYS A 57 -19.41 -29.48 8.37
C LYS A 57 -18.97 -30.59 7.41
N GLN A 58 -19.66 -30.79 6.30
CA GLN A 58 -19.25 -31.76 5.25
C GLN A 58 -18.16 -31.22 4.32
N VAL A 59 -18.03 -29.90 4.20
CA VAL A 59 -17.00 -29.24 3.37
C VAL A 59 -15.69 -28.98 4.13
N HIS A 60 -15.69 -29.03 5.47
CA HIS A 60 -14.56 -28.63 6.33
C HIS A 60 -13.63 -29.77 6.77
N GLN A 61 -13.40 -30.78 5.91
CA GLN A 61 -12.26 -31.71 6.10
C GLN A 61 -11.02 -31.38 5.25
N ILE A 62 -10.98 -30.24 4.58
CA ILE A 62 -9.78 -29.77 3.87
C ILE A 62 -9.55 -28.30 4.24
N GLY A 63 -8.62 -28.08 5.16
CA GLY A 63 -7.72 -26.97 5.41
C GLY A 63 -8.18 -25.50 5.36
N GLY A 64 -7.87 -24.75 6.46
CA GLY A 64 -7.54 -23.32 6.38
C GLY A 64 -8.49 -22.36 7.10
N SER A 65 -7.99 -21.74 8.15
CA SER A 65 -8.58 -20.66 8.97
C SER A 65 -8.87 -19.37 8.18
N GLY A 66 -10.11 -18.92 8.17
CA GLY A 66 -10.49 -17.60 7.69
C GLY A 66 -11.73 -17.08 8.44
N GLY A 67 -11.53 -16.04 9.27
CA GLY A 67 -12.59 -15.39 10.03
C GLY A 67 -13.44 -14.48 9.14
N ALA A 68 -14.74 -14.68 9.14
CA ALA A 68 -15.71 -13.86 8.42
C ALA A 68 -16.30 -12.79 9.34
N SER A 69 -16.21 -11.53 8.91
CA SER A 69 -16.85 -10.37 9.56
C SER A 69 -18.29 -10.19 9.05
N CYS A 70 -19.24 -10.11 9.98
CA CYS A 70 -20.66 -9.84 9.69
C CYS A 70 -20.97 -8.37 10.00
N CYS A 71 -21.49 -7.61 9.03
CA CYS A 71 -22.64 -6.71 9.17
C CYS A 71 -22.85 -5.82 7.95
N HIS A 72 -24.09 -5.83 7.45
CA HIS A 72 -24.85 -4.98 6.54
C HIS A 72 -25.12 -5.57 5.14
N GLY A 73 -26.35 -5.99 4.94
CA GLY A 73 -26.93 -6.30 3.65
C GLY A 73 -28.41 -5.91 3.58
N HIS A 74 -28.84 -5.28 2.51
CA HIS A 74 -30.24 -5.17 2.09
C HIS A 74 -30.52 -6.12 0.90
N PRO A 75 -31.75 -6.63 0.74
CA PRO A 75 -32.08 -7.67 -0.24
C PRO A 75 -32.57 -7.09 -1.58
N GLY A 76 -32.26 -7.75 -2.67
CA GLY A 76 -32.87 -7.45 -3.96
C GLY A 76 -32.33 -8.22 -5.16
N HIS A 77 -33.12 -9.21 -5.59
CA HIS A 77 -33.26 -9.74 -6.95
C HIS A 77 -32.07 -10.33 -7.73
N ALA A 78 -32.19 -11.65 -7.93
CA ALA A 78 -31.40 -12.44 -8.88
C ALA A 78 -31.72 -12.10 -10.34
N THR A 79 -30.68 -11.85 -11.16
CA THR A 79 -30.68 -12.10 -12.60
C THR A 79 -29.36 -12.70 -13.02
N LYS A 80 -29.44 -13.84 -13.73
CA LYS A 80 -28.35 -14.58 -14.33
C LYS A 80 -27.68 -13.78 -15.46
N GLY A 81 -26.33 -13.75 -15.45
CA GLY A 81 -25.55 -13.45 -16.64
C GLY A 81 -24.43 -12.45 -16.41
N LYS A 82 -23.21 -12.96 -16.38
CA LYS A 82 -21.85 -12.38 -16.52
C LYS A 82 -20.94 -12.64 -15.32
N ALA A 83 -20.26 -13.78 -15.36
CA ALA A 83 -19.29 -14.21 -14.36
C ALA A 83 -17.86 -13.73 -14.69
N ALA A 84 -17.67 -12.50 -15.17
CA ALA A 84 -16.34 -11.97 -15.48
C ALA A 84 -16.13 -10.48 -15.09
N ALA A 85 -17.07 -9.85 -14.35
CA ALA A 85 -16.99 -8.43 -14.02
C ALA A 85 -17.14 -8.12 -12.51
N ASP A 86 -17.09 -9.10 -11.63
CA ASP A 86 -17.41 -8.92 -10.18
C ASP A 86 -16.24 -9.19 -9.23
N ALA A 87 -15.03 -9.52 -9.72
CA ALA A 87 -13.86 -9.76 -8.87
C ALA A 87 -13.38 -8.52 -8.08
N GLY A 88 -13.63 -7.31 -8.58
CA GLY A 88 -13.21 -6.06 -7.93
C GLY A 88 -14.07 -5.60 -6.75
N LYS A 89 -15.25 -6.19 -6.51
CA LYS A 89 -16.16 -5.73 -5.44
C LYS A 89 -15.94 -6.43 -4.10
N ASP A 90 -15.26 -7.56 -4.09
CA ASP A 90 -14.98 -8.36 -2.89
C ASP A 90 -13.53 -8.21 -2.39
N ALA A 91 -12.73 -7.31 -3.00
CA ALA A 91 -11.35 -7.07 -2.56
C ALA A 91 -11.31 -6.52 -1.12
N VAL A 92 -10.45 -7.11 -0.30
CA VAL A 92 -10.21 -6.68 1.08
C VAL A 92 -9.25 -5.49 1.08
N TYR A 93 -9.68 -4.40 1.69
CA TYR A 93 -8.90 -3.19 1.89
C TYR A 93 -8.46 -3.09 3.35
N THR A 94 -7.26 -2.58 3.58
CA THR A 94 -6.70 -2.37 4.92
C THR A 94 -6.13 -0.97 5.05
N CYS A 95 -6.01 -0.49 6.30
CA CYS A 95 -5.37 0.79 6.56
C CYS A 95 -3.86 0.57 6.77
N PRO A 96 -2.98 1.28 6.01
CA PRO A 96 -1.54 1.21 6.26
C PRO A 96 -1.15 1.62 7.69
N MET A 97 -1.97 2.49 8.32
CA MET A 97 -1.77 2.96 9.70
C MET A 97 -2.41 2.04 10.76
N HIS A 98 -3.40 1.25 10.40
CA HIS A 98 -4.14 0.36 11.30
C HIS A 98 -4.42 -0.96 10.58
N PRO A 99 -3.41 -1.87 10.51
CA PRO A 99 -3.54 -3.16 9.80
C PRO A 99 -4.66 -4.05 10.35
N GLU A 100 -5.09 -3.78 11.58
CA GLU A 100 -6.24 -4.43 12.22
C GLU A 100 -7.59 -4.03 11.60
N ILE A 101 -7.62 -2.98 10.79
CA ILE A 101 -8.81 -2.54 10.07
C ILE A 101 -8.82 -3.17 8.69
N GLU A 102 -9.73 -4.09 8.48
CA GLU A 102 -10.00 -4.74 7.21
C GLU A 102 -11.45 -4.49 6.81
N GLN A 103 -11.66 -4.09 5.56
CA GLN A 103 -12.97 -3.80 5.00
C GLN A 103 -13.06 -4.31 3.57
N ILE A 104 -14.22 -4.80 3.17
CA ILE A 104 -14.51 -5.13 1.77
C ILE A 104 -14.82 -3.84 1.02
N GLY A 105 -14.09 -3.59 -0.06
CA GLY A 105 -14.21 -2.39 -0.89
C GLY A 105 -13.48 -1.17 -0.37
N PRO A 106 -13.30 -0.13 -1.22
CA PRO A 106 -12.59 1.09 -0.88
C PRO A 106 -13.35 1.90 0.19
N GLY A 107 -12.61 2.64 1.02
CA GLY A 107 -13.18 3.48 2.09
C GLY A 107 -12.12 4.19 2.91
N ASP A 108 -12.55 4.87 3.96
CA ASP A 108 -11.68 5.56 4.91
C ASP A 108 -11.52 4.75 6.19
N CYS A 109 -10.32 4.74 6.75
CA CYS A 109 -10.06 4.11 8.03
C CYS A 109 -10.88 4.78 9.15
N PRO A 110 -11.69 4.04 9.92
CA PRO A 110 -12.50 4.62 10.99
C PRO A 110 -11.67 5.19 12.14
N ILE A 111 -10.39 4.78 12.27
CA ILE A 111 -9.51 5.23 13.36
C ILE A 111 -8.78 6.52 12.97
N CYS A 112 -8.12 6.57 11.80
CA CYS A 112 -7.30 7.72 11.40
C CYS A 112 -7.86 8.53 10.22
N GLY A 113 -8.90 8.05 9.54
CA GLY A 113 -9.51 8.72 8.39
C GLY A 113 -8.66 8.67 7.11
N MET A 114 -7.61 7.86 7.06
CA MET A 114 -6.85 7.62 5.81
C MET A 114 -7.61 6.68 4.89
N ASP A 115 -7.39 6.84 3.58
CA ASP A 115 -7.93 5.92 2.58
C ASP A 115 -7.38 4.50 2.83
N LEU A 116 -8.25 3.51 2.71
CA LEU A 116 -7.86 2.10 2.81
C LEU A 116 -7.22 1.66 1.49
N GLU A 117 -6.23 0.77 1.59
CA GLU A 117 -5.50 0.20 0.46
C GLU A 117 -5.90 -1.26 0.23
N PRO A 118 -6.00 -1.72 -1.03
CA PRO A 118 -6.32 -3.11 -1.31
C PRO A 118 -5.19 -4.02 -0.82
N LYS A 119 -5.55 -5.16 -0.22
CA LYS A 119 -4.58 -6.19 0.21
C LYS A 119 -3.94 -6.92 -0.96
N VAL A 120 -4.71 -7.13 -2.02
CA VAL A 120 -4.27 -7.75 -3.26
C VAL A 120 -4.23 -6.68 -4.33
N VAL A 121 -3.15 -6.61 -5.08
CA VAL A 121 -3.03 -5.68 -6.20
C VAL A 121 -3.87 -6.23 -7.35
N ASP A 122 -4.96 -5.53 -7.67
CA ASP A 122 -5.77 -5.83 -8.85
C ASP A 122 -5.24 -5.02 -10.03
N LEU A 123 -4.96 -5.70 -11.14
CA LEU A 123 -4.46 -5.07 -12.37
C LEU A 123 -5.51 -4.18 -13.06
N GLU A 124 -6.79 -4.45 -12.84
CA GLU A 124 -7.91 -3.76 -13.47
C GLU A 124 -8.47 -2.60 -12.63
N ASP A 125 -7.99 -2.40 -11.40
CA ASP A 125 -8.52 -1.36 -10.51
C ASP A 125 -8.02 0.04 -10.90
N ASP A 126 -8.82 0.76 -11.68
CA ASP A 126 -8.63 2.17 -12.03
C ASP A 126 -9.02 3.14 -10.90
N SER A 127 -9.44 2.66 -9.74
CA SER A 127 -9.92 3.49 -8.62
C SER A 127 -8.84 4.45 -8.12
N GLU A 128 -7.59 4.01 -8.03
CA GLU A 128 -6.46 4.86 -7.64
C GLU A 128 -6.21 6.00 -8.65
N GLN A 129 -6.35 5.73 -9.95
CA GLN A 129 -6.20 6.76 -10.99
C GLN A 129 -7.32 7.79 -10.91
N GLN A 130 -8.55 7.36 -10.64
CA GLN A 130 -9.70 8.23 -10.48
C GLN A 130 -9.56 9.12 -9.23
N GLN A 131 -9.11 8.57 -8.12
CA GLN A 131 -8.84 9.31 -6.88
C GLN A 131 -7.73 10.35 -7.08
N LEU A 132 -6.61 9.96 -7.71
CA LEU A 132 -5.54 10.91 -8.03
C LEU A 132 -6.04 12.03 -8.97
N GLY A 133 -6.86 11.69 -9.97
CA GLY A 133 -7.48 12.65 -10.88
C GLY A 133 -8.37 13.66 -10.14
N ALA A 134 -9.18 13.18 -9.20
CA ALA A 134 -10.04 14.03 -8.37
C ALA A 134 -9.21 14.95 -7.46
N MET A 135 -8.15 14.42 -6.83
CA MET A 135 -7.28 15.18 -5.94
C MET A 135 -6.47 16.24 -6.71
N LYS A 136 -5.93 15.91 -7.90
CA LYS A 136 -5.27 16.87 -8.80
C LYS A 136 -6.18 18.02 -9.19
N ARG A 137 -7.45 17.75 -9.51
CA ARG A 137 -8.43 18.77 -9.87
C ARG A 137 -8.70 19.71 -8.69
N ARG A 138 -8.85 19.18 -7.46
CA ARG A 138 -9.00 19.99 -6.24
C ARG A 138 -7.77 20.85 -5.98
N PHE A 139 -6.57 20.28 -6.12
CA PHE A 139 -5.31 20.99 -5.95
C PHE A 139 -5.16 22.16 -6.92
N TRP A 140 -5.34 21.92 -8.23
CA TRP A 140 -5.18 23.00 -9.22
C TRP A 140 -6.21 24.11 -9.06
N LEU A 141 -7.44 23.76 -8.65
CA LEU A 141 -8.44 24.79 -8.32
C LEU A 141 -8.04 25.57 -7.06
N ALA A 142 -7.54 24.88 -6.03
CA ALA A 142 -7.05 25.53 -4.84
C ALA A 142 -5.89 26.50 -5.17
N VAL A 143 -4.93 26.10 -6.00
CA VAL A 143 -3.83 26.99 -6.48
C VAL A 143 -4.39 28.19 -7.23
N ALA A 144 -5.30 27.97 -8.18
CA ALA A 144 -5.90 29.03 -8.99
C ALA A 144 -6.63 30.09 -8.16
N LEU A 145 -7.20 29.72 -7.02
CA LEU A 145 -7.90 30.63 -6.11
C LEU A 145 -6.99 31.19 -5.00
N SER A 146 -6.02 30.39 -4.52
CA SER A 146 -5.13 30.83 -3.42
C SER A 146 -4.07 31.82 -3.91
N VAL A 147 -3.57 31.71 -5.16
CA VAL A 147 -2.58 32.65 -5.70
C VAL A 147 -3.14 34.07 -5.78
N PRO A 148 -4.30 34.33 -6.39
CA PRO A 148 -4.91 35.66 -6.35
C PRO A 148 -5.21 36.15 -4.92
N LEU A 149 -5.69 35.24 -4.06
CA LEU A 149 -5.95 35.55 -2.65
C LEU A 149 -4.67 36.02 -1.93
N MET A 150 -3.56 35.33 -2.14
CA MET A 150 -2.26 35.69 -1.56
C MET A 150 -1.75 37.04 -2.09
N ILE A 151 -1.95 37.33 -3.40
CA ILE A 151 -1.63 38.63 -3.98
C ILE A 151 -2.48 39.74 -3.37
N LEU A 152 -3.77 39.47 -3.13
CA LEU A 152 -4.66 40.45 -2.47
C LEU A 152 -4.26 40.74 -1.03
N ALA A 153 -3.86 39.71 -0.28
CA ALA A 153 -3.49 39.82 1.15
C ALA A 153 -2.08 40.40 1.33
N MET A 154 -1.08 39.88 0.62
CA MET A 154 0.33 40.22 0.81
C MET A 154 0.88 41.18 -0.26
N GLY A 155 0.12 41.48 -1.30
CA GLY A 155 0.54 42.39 -2.38
C GLY A 155 1.06 43.75 -1.92
N PRO A 156 0.41 44.42 -0.98
CA PRO A 156 0.90 45.69 -0.43
C PRO A 156 2.30 45.59 0.18
N MET A 157 2.64 44.48 0.85
CA MET A 157 3.98 44.25 1.43
C MET A 157 5.05 44.03 0.34
N LEU A 158 4.64 43.51 -0.84
CA LEU A 158 5.51 43.30 -2.00
C LEU A 158 5.58 44.52 -2.92
N GLY A 159 4.99 45.66 -2.54
CA GLY A 159 4.97 46.89 -3.33
C GLY A 159 3.95 46.89 -4.47
N ILE A 160 3.07 45.92 -4.53
CA ILE A 160 1.99 45.83 -5.52
C ILE A 160 0.84 46.73 -5.03
N ALA A 161 0.53 47.78 -5.78
CA ALA A 161 -0.53 48.73 -5.40
C ALA A 161 -1.94 48.17 -5.64
N VAL A 162 -2.29 47.08 -4.95
CA VAL A 162 -3.61 46.42 -5.03
C VAL A 162 -4.73 47.38 -4.74
N ASN A 163 -4.53 48.33 -3.81
CA ASN A 163 -5.49 49.33 -3.41
C ASN A 163 -5.91 50.28 -4.55
N ARG A 164 -5.15 50.35 -5.66
CA ARG A 164 -5.56 51.13 -6.83
C ARG A 164 -6.60 50.42 -7.70
N VAL A 165 -6.69 49.09 -7.56
CA VAL A 165 -7.58 48.25 -8.39
C VAL A 165 -8.81 47.82 -7.62
N VAL A 166 -8.65 47.49 -6.31
CA VAL A 166 -9.72 46.98 -5.47
C VAL A 166 -10.03 47.98 -4.33
N PRO A 167 -11.27 48.48 -4.22
CA PRO A 167 -11.69 49.33 -3.11
C PRO A 167 -11.59 48.59 -1.77
N ASP A 168 -11.20 49.30 -0.72
CA ASP A 168 -10.96 48.71 0.60
C ASP A 168 -12.18 47.98 1.20
N TRP A 169 -13.40 48.48 0.96
CA TRP A 169 -14.63 47.84 1.43
C TRP A 169 -14.89 46.47 0.75
N LEU A 170 -14.40 46.27 -0.47
CA LEU A 170 -14.59 45.04 -1.24
C LEU A 170 -13.49 43.99 -0.94
N MET A 171 -12.34 44.43 -0.41
CA MET A 171 -11.17 43.58 -0.21
C MET A 171 -11.47 42.34 0.66
N GLY A 172 -12.12 42.53 1.82
CA GLY A 172 -12.47 41.43 2.72
C GLY A 172 -13.50 40.47 2.10
N TRP A 173 -14.49 40.98 1.37
CA TRP A 173 -15.49 40.18 0.69
C TRP A 173 -14.89 39.35 -0.46
N LEU A 174 -13.96 39.94 -1.20
CA LEU A 174 -13.27 39.24 -2.27
C LEU A 174 -12.37 38.11 -1.73
N GLN A 175 -11.64 38.36 -0.64
CA GLN A 175 -10.87 37.33 0.05
C GLN A 175 -11.77 36.20 0.56
N LEU A 176 -12.91 36.52 1.19
CA LEU A 176 -13.90 35.55 1.62
C LEU A 176 -14.42 34.70 0.45
N ALA A 177 -14.78 35.33 -0.67
CA ALA A 177 -15.29 34.66 -1.86
C ALA A 177 -14.26 33.68 -2.48
N LEU A 178 -12.97 34.03 -2.47
CA LEU A 178 -11.90 33.19 -2.96
C LEU A 178 -11.54 32.06 -1.97
N ALA A 179 -11.52 32.34 -0.66
CA ALA A 179 -11.15 31.37 0.36
C ALA A 179 -12.21 30.31 0.58
N THR A 180 -13.50 30.66 0.50
CA THR A 180 -14.61 29.75 0.78
C THR A 180 -14.56 28.46 -0.07
N PRO A 181 -14.45 28.50 -1.40
CA PRO A 181 -14.35 27.29 -2.20
C PRO A 181 -13.05 26.51 -1.93
N VAL A 182 -11.94 27.18 -1.60
CA VAL A 182 -10.70 26.50 -1.24
C VAL A 182 -10.88 25.70 0.05
N VAL A 183 -11.43 26.30 1.08
CA VAL A 183 -11.57 25.65 2.38
C VAL A 183 -12.65 24.55 2.33
N PHE A 184 -13.85 24.85 1.84
CA PHE A 184 -15.01 23.96 1.98
C PHE A 184 -15.22 22.99 0.79
N TRP A 185 -14.71 23.30 -0.40
CA TRP A 185 -14.81 22.36 -1.51
C TRP A 185 -13.47 21.63 -1.78
N CYS A 186 -12.37 22.36 -1.94
CA CYS A 186 -11.08 21.73 -2.17
C CYS A 186 -10.61 20.99 -0.91
N GLY A 187 -10.73 21.61 0.26
CA GLY A 187 -10.32 21.07 1.56
C GLY A 187 -11.27 20.06 2.18
N TRP A 188 -12.45 19.82 1.59
CA TRP A 188 -13.47 18.96 2.18
C TRP A 188 -12.97 17.60 2.67
N PRO A 189 -12.19 16.82 1.90
CA PRO A 189 -11.67 15.54 2.37
C PRO A 189 -10.80 15.67 3.63
N LEU A 190 -9.99 16.73 3.68
CA LEU A 190 -9.09 16.99 4.82
C LEU A 190 -9.89 17.36 6.08
N LEU A 191 -10.93 18.18 5.92
CA LEU A 191 -11.81 18.59 7.01
C LEU A 191 -12.60 17.41 7.59
N VAL A 192 -13.10 16.51 6.72
CA VAL A 192 -13.80 15.29 7.16
C VAL A 192 -12.87 14.38 7.95
N ARG A 193 -11.65 14.15 7.46
CA ARG A 193 -10.62 13.34 8.16
C ARG A 193 -10.27 13.95 9.51
N GLY A 194 -10.05 15.27 9.57
CA GLY A 194 -9.75 15.97 10.81
C GLY A 194 -10.91 15.97 11.80
N PHE A 195 -12.14 16.13 11.32
CA PHE A 195 -13.34 16.05 12.17
C PHE A 195 -13.52 14.65 12.76
N ASN A 196 -13.35 13.60 11.94
CA ASN A 196 -13.40 12.21 12.40
C ASN A 196 -12.33 11.92 13.45
N SER A 197 -11.10 12.39 13.22
CA SER A 197 -9.99 12.28 14.17
C SER A 197 -10.28 12.97 15.52
N LEU A 198 -10.90 14.17 15.49
CA LEU A 198 -11.33 14.87 16.69
C LEU A 198 -12.44 14.11 17.41
N ARG A 199 -13.42 13.57 16.68
CA ARG A 199 -14.55 12.82 17.25
C ARG A 199 -14.10 11.51 17.90
N THR A 200 -13.13 10.79 17.30
CA THR A 200 -12.59 9.54 17.83
C THR A 200 -11.49 9.74 18.86
N MET A 201 -11.11 11.01 19.16
CA MET A 201 -9.99 11.38 20.05
C MET A 201 -8.64 10.77 19.63
N ASN A 202 -8.51 10.31 18.40
CA ASN A 202 -7.26 9.88 17.79
C ASN A 202 -6.62 11.06 17.06
N LEU A 203 -6.07 12.00 17.86
CA LEU A 203 -5.54 13.26 17.37
C LEU A 203 -4.31 13.05 16.50
N ASN A 204 -4.37 13.54 15.27
CA ASN A 204 -3.34 13.47 14.26
C ASN A 204 -3.14 14.82 13.57
N MET A 205 -2.31 14.90 12.54
CA MET A 205 -2.06 16.15 11.83
C MET A 205 -3.32 16.75 11.21
N PHE A 206 -4.29 15.92 10.74
CA PHE A 206 -5.54 16.42 10.15
C PHE A 206 -6.42 17.13 11.17
N SER A 207 -6.37 16.69 12.44
CA SER A 207 -7.07 17.40 13.54
C SER A 207 -6.58 18.83 13.67
N LEU A 208 -5.26 19.03 13.67
CA LEU A 208 -4.66 20.35 13.84
C LEU A 208 -4.89 21.26 12.62
N ILE A 209 -4.75 20.68 11.40
CA ILE A 209 -5.08 21.38 10.15
C ILE A 209 -6.52 21.87 10.19
N THR A 210 -7.46 21.01 10.57
CA THR A 210 -8.88 21.35 10.62
C THR A 210 -9.16 22.43 11.65
N VAL A 211 -8.66 22.28 12.87
CA VAL A 211 -8.85 23.28 13.95
C VAL A 211 -8.24 24.62 13.55
N GLY A 212 -6.99 24.63 13.07
CA GLY A 212 -6.29 25.85 12.68
C GLY A 212 -6.96 26.56 11.49
N THR A 213 -7.30 25.81 10.44
CA THR A 213 -7.94 26.36 9.23
C THR A 213 -9.33 26.91 9.53
N ILE A 214 -10.16 26.17 10.28
CA ILE A 214 -11.52 26.63 10.65
C ILE A 214 -11.45 27.81 11.61
N ALA A 215 -10.53 27.80 12.57
CA ALA A 215 -10.34 28.94 13.48
C ALA A 215 -9.94 30.21 12.72
N ALA A 216 -8.96 30.14 11.82
CA ALA A 216 -8.51 31.25 11.00
C ALA A 216 -9.61 31.77 10.06
N PHE A 217 -10.32 30.85 9.39
CA PHE A 217 -11.43 31.19 8.51
C PHE A 217 -12.59 31.87 9.30
N THR A 218 -13.00 31.28 10.43
CA THR A 218 -14.10 31.80 11.26
C THR A 218 -13.75 33.17 11.86
N PHE A 219 -12.50 33.32 12.35
CA PHE A 219 -12.03 34.63 12.81
C PHE A 219 -12.14 35.68 11.71
N SER A 220 -11.60 35.38 10.52
CA SER A 220 -11.64 36.33 9.39
C SER A 220 -13.06 36.61 8.91
N LEU A 221 -13.95 35.63 8.95
CA LEU A 221 -15.38 35.80 8.64
C LEU A 221 -16.05 36.77 9.64
N ILE A 222 -15.79 36.58 10.94
CA ILE A 222 -16.33 37.49 11.99
C ILE A 222 -15.81 38.90 11.75
N VAL A 223 -14.55 39.07 11.42
CA VAL A 223 -13.93 40.39 11.15
C VAL A 223 -14.55 41.06 9.93
N VAL A 224 -14.85 40.33 8.86
CA VAL A 224 -15.51 40.88 7.66
C VAL A 224 -16.97 41.25 7.95
N LEU A 225 -17.71 40.46 8.72
CA LEU A 225 -19.11 40.71 9.06
C LEU A 225 -19.27 41.80 10.10
N PHE A 226 -18.34 41.86 11.06
CA PHE A 226 -18.40 42.78 12.21
C PHE A 226 -17.07 43.53 12.41
N PRO A 227 -16.65 44.38 11.47
CA PRO A 227 -15.34 45.04 11.53
C PRO A 227 -15.19 45.96 12.75
N GLN A 228 -16.32 46.31 13.38
CA GLN A 228 -16.37 47.15 14.60
C GLN A 228 -15.86 46.42 15.85
N LEU A 229 -15.86 45.08 15.86
CA LEU A 229 -15.34 44.28 16.97
C LEU A 229 -13.80 44.34 17.08
N ILE A 230 -13.11 44.72 15.99
CA ILE A 230 -11.65 44.82 15.95
C ILE A 230 -11.26 46.28 16.20
N PRO A 231 -10.59 46.57 17.31
CA PRO A 231 -10.15 47.90 17.65
C PRO A 231 -9.10 48.45 16.72
N GLU A 232 -8.97 49.78 16.73
CA GLU A 232 -7.99 50.49 15.87
C GLU A 232 -6.54 50.07 16.14
N ALA A 233 -6.20 49.68 17.37
CA ALA A 233 -4.88 49.21 17.73
C ALA A 233 -4.41 47.92 16.97
N PHE A 234 -5.34 47.15 16.42
CA PHE A 234 -5.06 45.94 15.63
C PHE A 234 -5.16 46.17 14.12
N ARG A 235 -5.47 47.38 13.70
CA ARG A 235 -5.61 47.72 12.30
C ARG A 235 -4.25 48.16 11.73
N GLU A 236 -3.72 47.43 10.80
CA GLU A 236 -2.57 47.83 10.00
C GLU A 236 -3.08 48.73 8.86
N ASP A 237 -2.61 49.97 8.81
CA ASP A 237 -3.07 50.98 7.86
C ASP A 237 -4.62 51.17 7.85
N GLY A 238 -5.26 51.08 9.05
CA GLY A 238 -6.71 51.20 9.21
C GLY A 238 -7.52 49.96 8.84
N LYS A 239 -6.87 48.85 8.41
CA LYS A 239 -7.51 47.62 8.00
C LYS A 239 -7.39 46.54 9.09
N PRO A 240 -8.46 45.78 9.37
CA PRO A 240 -8.39 44.71 10.35
C PRO A 240 -7.61 43.51 9.77
N PRO A 241 -6.90 42.73 10.61
CA PRO A 241 -6.17 41.57 10.18
C PRO A 241 -7.13 40.47 9.69
N LEU A 242 -6.83 39.87 8.53
CA LEU A 242 -7.55 38.73 7.97
C LEU A 242 -6.57 37.59 7.80
N TYR A 243 -7.04 36.37 7.95
CA TYR A 243 -6.25 35.11 7.82
C TYR A 243 -6.85 34.14 6.79
N PHE A 244 -7.63 34.65 5.82
CA PHE A 244 -8.19 33.84 4.74
C PHE A 244 -7.10 33.22 3.89
N GLU A 245 -6.04 33.98 3.60
CA GLU A 245 -4.88 33.50 2.83
C GLU A 245 -4.16 32.36 3.58
N ALA A 246 -4.00 32.47 4.89
CA ALA A 246 -3.38 31.41 5.69
C ALA A 246 -4.19 30.11 5.61
N SER A 247 -5.52 30.20 5.77
CA SER A 247 -6.43 29.04 5.64
C SER A 247 -6.33 28.39 4.25
N ALA A 248 -6.34 29.21 3.19
CA ALA A 248 -6.29 28.73 1.83
C ALA A 248 -4.91 28.12 1.45
N VAL A 249 -3.82 28.75 1.89
CA VAL A 249 -2.45 28.27 1.64
C VAL A 249 -2.22 26.94 2.38
N ILE A 250 -2.64 26.79 3.64
CA ILE A 250 -2.53 25.54 4.38
C ILE A 250 -3.24 24.42 3.62
N ILE A 251 -4.50 24.60 3.23
CA ILE A 251 -5.25 23.60 2.45
C ILE A 251 -4.54 23.27 1.12
N THR A 252 -4.06 24.27 0.40
CA THR A 252 -3.39 24.08 -0.89
C THR A 252 -2.09 23.30 -0.73
N LEU A 253 -1.27 23.60 0.29
CA LEU A 253 -0.02 22.88 0.55
C LEU A 253 -0.27 21.44 1.01
N VAL A 254 -1.29 21.20 1.81
CA VAL A 254 -1.65 19.84 2.24
C VAL A 254 -2.18 19.04 1.05
N LEU A 255 -2.99 19.64 0.17
CA LEU A 255 -3.43 18.99 -1.07
C LEU A 255 -2.24 18.68 -2.00
N LEU A 256 -1.25 19.58 -2.10
CA LEU A 256 -0.01 19.30 -2.83
C LEU A 256 0.67 18.04 -2.28
N GLY A 257 0.84 17.97 -0.96
CA GLY A 257 1.43 16.82 -0.30
C GLY A 257 0.68 15.53 -0.60
N GLN A 258 -0.66 15.55 -0.52
CA GLN A 258 -1.50 14.39 -0.84
C GLN A 258 -1.37 13.97 -2.32
N VAL A 259 -1.33 14.92 -3.25
CA VAL A 259 -1.13 14.63 -4.68
C VAL A 259 0.25 14.01 -4.93
N LEU A 260 1.30 14.52 -4.27
CA LEU A 260 2.66 13.97 -4.40
C LEU A 260 2.73 12.56 -3.81
N GLU A 261 2.12 12.32 -2.65
CA GLU A 261 2.02 11.01 -2.01
C GLU A 261 1.33 9.99 -2.92
N MET A 262 0.12 10.31 -3.40
CA MET A 262 -0.63 9.43 -4.32
C MET A 262 0.13 9.15 -5.61
N ARG A 263 0.85 10.15 -6.14
CA ARG A 263 1.68 9.98 -7.33
C ARG A 263 2.88 9.05 -7.09
N ALA A 264 3.53 9.18 -5.93
CA ALA A 264 4.62 8.29 -5.53
C ALA A 264 4.12 6.84 -5.38
N ARG A 265 2.94 6.64 -4.77
CA ARG A 265 2.28 5.34 -4.68
C ARG A 265 2.04 4.71 -6.04
N GLN A 266 1.46 5.45 -6.99
CA GLN A 266 1.22 4.96 -8.35
C GLN A 266 2.51 4.56 -9.08
N GLN A 267 3.60 5.32 -8.91
CA GLN A 267 4.88 4.98 -9.54
C GLN A 267 5.45 3.67 -8.98
N THR A 268 5.22 3.40 -7.71
CA THR A 268 5.67 2.17 -7.04
C THR A 268 4.76 1.00 -7.36
N GLY A 269 3.44 1.20 -7.42
CA GLY A 269 2.47 0.21 -7.91
C GLY A 269 2.70 -0.19 -9.38
N GLY A 270 3.23 0.74 -10.19
CA GLY A 270 3.65 0.45 -11.56
C GLY A 270 4.73 -0.63 -11.65
N ALA A 271 5.68 -0.68 -10.71
CA ALA A 271 6.71 -1.72 -10.68
C ALA A 271 6.11 -3.12 -10.39
N ILE A 272 5.11 -3.19 -9.51
CA ILE A 272 4.40 -4.45 -9.24
C ILE A 272 3.61 -4.89 -10.47
N ARG A 273 2.90 -3.97 -11.15
CA ARG A 273 2.18 -4.28 -12.39
C ARG A 273 3.13 -4.77 -13.48
N GLU A 274 4.30 -4.17 -13.59
CA GLU A 274 5.35 -4.58 -14.54
C GLU A 274 5.82 -6.02 -14.26
N LEU A 275 6.01 -6.39 -12.99
CA LEU A 275 6.32 -7.75 -12.57
C LEU A 275 5.16 -8.72 -12.85
N MET A 276 3.92 -8.35 -12.56
CA MET A 276 2.75 -9.21 -12.84
C MET A 276 2.54 -9.44 -14.34
N GLN A 277 2.85 -8.47 -15.19
CA GLN A 277 2.79 -8.61 -16.65
C GLN A 277 3.84 -9.56 -17.22
N LEU A 278 4.78 -10.06 -16.40
CA LEU A 278 5.71 -11.12 -16.84
C LEU A 278 5.02 -12.45 -17.04
N ALA A 279 3.98 -12.78 -16.27
CA ALA A 279 3.17 -13.97 -16.52
C ALA A 279 2.38 -13.83 -17.83
N PRO A 280 2.18 -14.91 -18.61
CA PRO A 280 1.28 -14.91 -19.75
C PRO A 280 -0.17 -14.99 -19.27
N ASP A 281 -1.12 -14.63 -20.15
CA ASP A 281 -2.56 -14.69 -19.85
C ASP A 281 -3.12 -16.12 -20.01
N SER A 282 -2.49 -16.96 -20.85
CA SER A 282 -2.93 -18.34 -21.16
C SER A 282 -1.76 -19.32 -21.15
N ALA A 283 -2.08 -20.60 -21.06
CA ALA A 283 -1.15 -21.71 -21.11
C ALA A 283 -1.63 -22.80 -22.08
N HIS A 284 -0.69 -23.53 -22.70
CA HIS A 284 -0.98 -24.68 -23.55
C HIS A 284 -0.92 -25.96 -22.74
N ARG A 285 -2.08 -26.47 -22.31
CA ARG A 285 -2.19 -27.71 -21.52
C ARG A 285 -2.23 -28.93 -22.45
N ILE A 286 -1.47 -29.96 -22.11
CA ILE A 286 -1.47 -31.24 -22.83
C ILE A 286 -2.44 -32.18 -22.11
N THR A 287 -3.46 -32.65 -22.86
CA THR A 287 -4.45 -33.62 -22.38
C THR A 287 -4.39 -34.90 -23.22
N GLU A 288 -5.11 -35.94 -22.80
CA GLU A 288 -5.22 -37.18 -23.59
C GLU A 288 -5.82 -36.97 -25.00
N ASN A 289 -6.62 -35.91 -25.16
CA ASN A 289 -7.30 -35.55 -26.40
C ASN A 289 -6.48 -34.60 -27.31
N GLY A 290 -5.32 -34.17 -26.87
CA GLY A 290 -4.46 -33.22 -27.57
C GLY A 290 -4.07 -32.01 -26.73
N GLU A 291 -3.64 -30.96 -27.41
CA GLU A 291 -3.23 -29.70 -26.80
C GLU A 291 -4.43 -28.71 -26.78
N GLU A 292 -4.67 -28.09 -25.65
CA GLU A 292 -5.71 -27.05 -25.48
C GLU A 292 -5.11 -25.79 -24.87
N GLU A 293 -5.58 -24.64 -25.31
CA GLU A 293 -5.24 -23.35 -24.69
C GLU A 293 -6.24 -23.07 -23.56
N VAL A 294 -5.71 -22.85 -22.36
CA VAL A 294 -6.50 -22.59 -21.15
C VAL A 294 -6.06 -21.27 -20.53
N ASP A 295 -6.96 -20.60 -19.82
CA ASP A 295 -6.60 -19.46 -18.98
C ASP A 295 -5.63 -19.90 -17.89
N LEU A 296 -4.68 -19.02 -17.51
CA LEU A 296 -3.69 -19.34 -16.49
C LEU A 296 -4.33 -19.69 -15.15
N SER A 297 -5.50 -19.13 -14.84
CA SER A 297 -6.28 -19.40 -13.63
C SER A 297 -6.88 -20.82 -13.58
N GLU A 298 -6.97 -21.52 -14.73
CA GLU A 298 -7.48 -22.88 -14.84
C GLU A 298 -6.38 -23.95 -14.77
N VAL A 299 -5.11 -23.53 -14.70
CA VAL A 299 -3.97 -24.45 -14.60
C VAL A 299 -3.87 -24.99 -13.18
N GLU A 300 -3.80 -26.33 -13.06
CA GLU A 300 -3.66 -27.02 -11.78
C GLU A 300 -2.26 -27.65 -11.63
N LYS A 301 -1.89 -27.96 -10.37
CA LYS A 301 -0.64 -28.69 -10.11
C LYS A 301 -0.69 -30.08 -10.73
N GLY A 302 0.40 -30.44 -11.40
CA GLY A 302 0.54 -31.70 -12.11
C GLY A 302 0.12 -31.62 -13.59
N ASP A 303 -0.44 -30.48 -14.04
CA ASP A 303 -0.73 -30.27 -15.46
C ASP A 303 0.56 -30.26 -16.27
N HIS A 304 0.51 -30.89 -17.45
CA HIS A 304 1.60 -30.84 -18.42
C HIS A 304 1.38 -29.67 -19.37
N LEU A 305 2.29 -28.69 -19.33
CA LEU A 305 2.20 -27.47 -20.11
C LEU A 305 3.28 -27.44 -21.19
N ARG A 306 2.89 -27.13 -22.42
CA ARG A 306 3.83 -26.92 -23.52
C ARG A 306 4.23 -25.47 -23.63
N ILE A 307 5.52 -25.20 -23.75
CA ILE A 307 6.09 -23.86 -23.90
C ILE A 307 6.86 -23.82 -25.22
N ARG A 308 6.42 -22.99 -26.14
CA ARG A 308 7.01 -22.81 -27.45
C ARG A 308 8.14 -21.77 -27.42
N PRO A 309 9.03 -21.74 -28.43
CA PRO A 309 10.02 -20.68 -28.55
C PRO A 309 9.37 -19.31 -28.64
N GLY A 310 9.84 -18.35 -27.84
CA GLY A 310 9.31 -16.99 -27.73
C GLY A 310 8.13 -16.85 -26.76
N GLU A 311 7.65 -17.94 -26.15
CA GLU A 311 6.61 -17.89 -25.13
C GLU A 311 7.18 -17.73 -23.73
N LYS A 312 6.39 -17.13 -22.85
CA LYS A 312 6.69 -17.05 -21.42
C LYS A 312 6.28 -18.34 -20.73
N VAL A 313 7.04 -18.72 -19.70
CA VAL A 313 6.72 -19.87 -18.84
C VAL A 313 5.48 -19.53 -18.01
N PRO A 314 4.39 -20.32 -18.09
CA PRO A 314 3.11 -19.95 -17.49
C PRO A 314 3.06 -20.11 -15.95
N GLY A 315 3.92 -20.92 -15.38
CA GLY A 315 3.97 -21.18 -13.93
C GLY A 315 5.26 -21.85 -13.54
N ASP A 316 5.49 -22.03 -12.25
CA ASP A 316 6.66 -22.77 -11.80
C ASP A 316 6.49 -24.26 -12.10
N GLY A 317 7.49 -24.89 -12.68
CA GLY A 317 7.38 -26.28 -13.09
C GLY A 317 8.71 -26.98 -13.22
N ARG A 318 8.65 -28.29 -13.49
CA ARG A 318 9.79 -29.12 -13.77
C ARG A 318 9.74 -29.61 -15.20
N VAL A 319 10.87 -29.57 -15.90
CA VAL A 319 10.95 -30.01 -17.29
C VAL A 319 10.77 -31.53 -17.37
N VAL A 320 9.75 -31.96 -18.12
CA VAL A 320 9.45 -33.39 -18.38
C VAL A 320 10.03 -33.85 -19.71
N SER A 321 10.03 -32.98 -20.72
CA SER A 321 10.60 -33.28 -22.03
C SER A 321 11.08 -32.03 -22.75
N GLY A 322 12.08 -32.21 -23.63
CA GLY A 322 12.69 -31.14 -24.41
C GLY A 322 13.94 -30.57 -23.77
N SER A 323 14.56 -29.61 -24.45
CA SER A 323 15.65 -28.78 -23.89
C SER A 323 15.65 -27.44 -24.59
N THR A 324 15.95 -26.37 -23.81
CA THR A 324 15.95 -25.02 -24.32
C THR A 324 16.92 -24.11 -23.55
N ARG A 325 16.97 -22.84 -23.97
CA ARG A 325 17.56 -21.76 -23.19
C ARG A 325 16.44 -20.82 -22.73
N ILE A 326 16.38 -20.57 -21.42
CA ILE A 326 15.41 -19.69 -20.80
C ILE A 326 16.13 -18.43 -20.34
N ASP A 327 15.58 -17.28 -20.69
CA ASP A 327 16.00 -15.99 -20.19
C ASP A 327 15.31 -15.74 -18.85
N GLU A 328 16.10 -15.80 -17.79
CA GLU A 328 15.69 -15.57 -16.40
C GLU A 328 16.12 -14.18 -15.91
N SER A 329 16.61 -13.30 -16.80
CA SER A 329 17.18 -12.00 -16.44
C SER A 329 16.23 -11.10 -15.67
N MET A 330 14.94 -11.22 -15.92
CA MET A 330 13.90 -10.46 -15.22
C MET A 330 13.76 -10.84 -13.73
N LEU A 331 14.21 -12.04 -13.35
CA LEU A 331 14.17 -12.54 -11.97
C LEU A 331 15.55 -12.55 -11.31
N THR A 332 16.58 -12.95 -12.07
CA THR A 332 17.94 -13.13 -11.55
C THR A 332 18.84 -11.92 -11.79
N GLY A 333 18.51 -11.07 -12.76
CA GLY A 333 19.38 -9.98 -13.24
C GLY A 333 20.50 -10.43 -14.17
N GLU A 334 20.66 -11.74 -14.40
CA GLU A 334 21.73 -12.28 -15.27
C GLU A 334 21.31 -12.24 -16.74
N PRO A 335 22.09 -11.57 -17.62
CA PRO A 335 21.69 -11.39 -19.02
C PRO A 335 21.90 -12.64 -19.90
N ILE A 336 22.55 -13.68 -19.38
CA ILE A 336 22.88 -14.90 -20.14
C ILE A 336 21.78 -15.94 -19.96
N PRO A 337 21.09 -16.36 -21.04
CA PRO A 337 20.03 -17.37 -20.93
C PRO A 337 20.56 -18.72 -20.42
N VAL A 338 19.87 -19.29 -19.45
CA VAL A 338 20.21 -20.53 -18.77
C VAL A 338 19.70 -21.72 -19.60
N ARG A 339 20.54 -22.75 -19.82
CA ARG A 339 20.11 -24.00 -20.45
C ARG A 339 19.30 -24.82 -19.46
N LYS A 340 18.14 -25.30 -19.89
CA LYS A 340 17.24 -26.19 -19.14
C LYS A 340 17.05 -27.48 -19.87
N GLU A 341 17.15 -28.58 -19.14
CA GLU A 341 17.02 -29.96 -19.62
C GLU A 341 15.99 -30.74 -18.77
N VAL A 342 15.69 -31.97 -19.14
CA VAL A 342 14.73 -32.80 -18.39
C VAL A 342 15.18 -32.98 -16.94
N GLY A 343 14.28 -32.66 -16.00
CA GLY A 343 14.51 -32.70 -14.57
C GLY A 343 14.85 -31.33 -13.93
N ASP A 344 15.18 -30.32 -14.75
CA ASP A 344 15.45 -28.97 -14.23
C ASP A 344 14.17 -28.23 -13.88
N ASP A 345 14.25 -27.37 -12.87
CA ASP A 345 13.16 -26.50 -12.49
C ASP A 345 13.16 -25.22 -13.37
N VAL A 346 11.97 -24.75 -13.72
CA VAL A 346 11.74 -23.51 -14.47
C VAL A 346 10.76 -22.62 -13.71
N THR A 347 10.96 -21.32 -13.82
CA THR A 347 10.18 -20.32 -13.07
C THR A 347 9.19 -19.60 -13.98
N GLY A 348 7.98 -19.43 -13.51
CA GLY A 348 6.92 -18.68 -14.19
C GLY A 348 7.33 -17.24 -14.49
N GLY A 349 6.89 -16.72 -15.66
CA GLY A 349 7.22 -15.39 -16.13
C GLY A 349 8.55 -15.25 -16.89
N THR A 350 9.41 -16.27 -16.89
CA THR A 350 10.66 -16.30 -17.67
C THR A 350 10.39 -16.56 -19.16
N LEU A 351 11.31 -16.14 -20.04
CA LEU A 351 11.12 -16.20 -21.49
C LEU A 351 11.87 -17.39 -22.11
N ASN A 352 11.14 -18.28 -22.78
CA ASN A 352 11.74 -19.35 -23.56
C ASN A 352 12.30 -18.82 -24.88
N GLN A 353 13.61 -18.91 -25.09
CA GLN A 353 14.25 -18.35 -26.28
C GLN A 353 14.29 -19.30 -27.48
N SER A 354 14.62 -20.62 -27.21
CA SER A 354 14.93 -21.53 -28.32
C SER A 354 14.45 -22.93 -28.12
N GLY A 355 13.83 -23.67 -28.74
CA GLY A 355 13.34 -25.02 -28.47
C GLY A 355 12.00 -25.06 -27.80
N ALA A 356 11.35 -26.21 -27.81
CA ALA A 356 10.08 -26.39 -27.11
C ALA A 356 10.30 -27.25 -25.87
N LEU A 357 9.64 -26.89 -24.79
CA LEU A 357 9.61 -27.61 -23.52
C LEU A 357 8.21 -28.14 -23.24
N VAL A 358 8.16 -29.25 -22.51
CA VAL A 358 6.97 -29.64 -21.74
C VAL A 358 7.40 -29.66 -20.28
N ILE A 359 6.65 -28.95 -19.47
CA ILE A 359 6.84 -28.89 -18.02
C ILE A 359 5.65 -29.51 -17.29
N GLU A 360 5.90 -30.08 -16.13
CA GLU A 360 4.86 -30.41 -15.14
C GLU A 360 4.72 -29.23 -14.19
N ALA A 361 3.53 -28.68 -14.04
CA ALA A 361 3.25 -27.55 -13.16
C ALA A 361 3.41 -27.96 -11.70
N VAL A 362 4.33 -27.31 -10.97
CA VAL A 362 4.62 -27.55 -9.55
C VAL A 362 4.05 -26.43 -8.69
N GLY A 363 4.17 -25.18 -9.13
CA GLY A 363 3.63 -23.98 -8.50
C GLY A 363 2.69 -23.26 -9.45
N VAL A 364 1.44 -23.03 -9.01
CA VAL A 364 0.41 -22.32 -9.79
C VAL A 364 -0.22 -21.22 -8.95
N GLY A 365 -0.75 -20.19 -9.60
CA GLY A 365 -1.44 -19.09 -8.95
C GLY A 365 -0.56 -18.41 -7.87
N ASP A 366 -1.09 -18.30 -6.65
CA ASP A 366 -0.43 -17.62 -5.53
C ASP A 366 0.86 -18.29 -5.04
N GLU A 367 1.10 -19.53 -5.41
CA GLU A 367 2.30 -20.28 -4.98
C GLU A 367 3.51 -20.08 -5.88
N THR A 368 3.37 -19.41 -7.03
CA THR A 368 4.50 -19.14 -7.93
C THR A 368 5.53 -18.20 -7.28
N VAL A 369 6.79 -18.36 -7.65
CA VAL A 369 7.88 -17.47 -7.22
C VAL A 369 7.56 -16.02 -7.57
N LEU A 370 7.06 -15.77 -8.78
CA LEU A 370 6.68 -14.45 -9.24
C LEU A 370 5.61 -13.83 -8.33
N ASN A 371 4.57 -14.58 -7.97
CA ASN A 371 3.50 -14.04 -7.11
C ASN A 371 3.98 -13.81 -5.67
N ARG A 372 4.88 -14.65 -5.14
CA ARG A 372 5.55 -14.41 -3.85
C ARG A 372 6.36 -13.12 -3.86
N ILE A 373 7.06 -12.81 -4.96
CA ILE A 373 7.79 -11.55 -5.12
C ILE A 373 6.81 -10.37 -5.09
N VAL A 374 5.73 -10.46 -5.85
CA VAL A 374 4.66 -9.43 -5.87
C VAL A 374 4.08 -9.21 -4.47
N GLN A 375 3.75 -10.28 -3.76
CA GLN A 375 3.22 -10.20 -2.39
C GLN A 375 4.24 -9.58 -1.43
N MET A 376 5.51 -9.94 -1.52
CA MET A 376 6.57 -9.37 -0.67
C MET A 376 6.73 -7.87 -0.90
N VAL A 377 6.73 -7.40 -2.16
CA VAL A 377 6.81 -5.97 -2.48
C VAL A 377 5.56 -5.23 -2.00
N ALA A 378 4.37 -5.81 -2.18
CA ALA A 378 3.12 -5.23 -1.71
C ALA A 378 3.05 -5.15 -0.17
N GLU A 379 3.57 -6.16 0.54
CA GLU A 379 3.66 -6.16 2.00
C GLU A 379 4.67 -5.13 2.50
N ALA A 380 5.83 -5.03 1.84
CA ALA A 380 6.84 -4.02 2.15
C ALA A 380 6.29 -2.59 2.01
N GLN A 381 5.51 -2.32 0.96
CA GLN A 381 4.87 -1.02 0.75
C GLN A 381 3.87 -0.65 1.85
N ARG A 382 3.17 -1.64 2.41
CA ARG A 382 2.23 -1.46 3.52
C ARG A 382 2.89 -1.45 4.89
N SER A 383 4.17 -1.84 4.96
CA SER A 383 4.92 -1.83 6.22
C SER A 383 5.23 -0.39 6.67
N ARG A 384 5.35 -0.21 7.98
CA ARG A 384 5.65 1.11 8.58
C ARG A 384 7.10 1.21 8.95
N ALA A 385 7.71 2.35 8.63
CA ALA A 385 8.99 2.73 9.19
C ALA A 385 8.83 3.12 10.67
N PRO A 386 9.76 2.75 11.57
CA PRO A 386 9.75 3.15 12.97
C PRO A 386 9.63 4.65 13.17
N ILE A 387 10.30 5.46 12.35
CA ILE A 387 10.21 6.94 12.38
C ILE A 387 8.78 7.45 12.13
N GLN A 388 8.00 6.76 11.29
CA GLN A 388 6.61 7.13 11.06
C GLN A 388 5.76 6.90 12.32
N SER A 389 5.96 5.78 13.01
CA SER A 389 5.30 5.48 14.29
C SER A 389 5.68 6.48 15.38
N LEU A 390 6.93 6.95 15.37
CA LEU A 390 7.41 8.00 16.28
C LEU A 390 6.72 9.35 15.97
N ALA A 391 6.61 9.73 14.70
CA ALA A 391 5.90 10.94 14.29
C ALA A 391 4.44 10.94 14.76
N ASP A 392 3.74 9.80 14.65
CA ASP A 392 2.37 9.65 15.14
C ASP A 392 2.28 9.77 16.67
N LYS A 393 3.22 9.16 17.41
CA LYS A 393 3.30 9.32 18.87
C LYS A 393 3.53 10.78 19.26
N VAL A 394 4.45 11.47 18.58
CA VAL A 394 4.71 12.89 18.80
C VAL A 394 3.44 13.69 18.52
N ALA A 395 2.75 13.47 17.39
CA ALA A 395 1.53 14.16 17.03
C ALA A 395 0.42 14.00 18.10
N LYS A 396 0.28 12.79 18.67
CA LYS A 396 -0.69 12.49 19.73
C LYS A 396 -0.55 13.38 20.98
N TYR A 397 0.68 13.76 21.34
CA TYR A 397 0.94 14.67 22.48
C TYR A 397 1.03 16.13 22.03
N PHE A 398 1.57 16.36 20.85
CA PHE A 398 1.78 17.70 20.30
C PHE A 398 0.46 18.44 20.06
N VAL A 399 -0.52 17.79 19.43
CA VAL A 399 -1.81 18.41 19.11
C VAL A 399 -2.55 18.91 20.36
N PRO A 400 -2.76 18.10 21.43
CA PRO A 400 -3.35 18.59 22.68
C PRO A 400 -2.53 19.71 23.33
N SER A 401 -1.19 19.62 23.27
CA SER A 401 -0.31 20.65 23.83
C SER A 401 -0.47 21.99 23.12
N VAL A 402 -0.56 21.98 21.79
CA VAL A 402 -0.82 23.19 21.00
C VAL A 402 -2.18 23.79 21.33
N ILE A 403 -3.22 22.97 21.43
CA ILE A 403 -4.56 23.44 21.82
C ILE A 403 -4.53 24.04 23.23
N ALA A 404 -3.85 23.38 24.17
CA ALA A 404 -3.68 23.90 25.52
C ALA A 404 -2.89 25.21 25.54
N CYS A 405 -1.81 25.35 24.77
CA CYS A 405 -1.08 26.60 24.61
C CYS A 405 -1.91 27.71 23.99
N ALA A 406 -2.71 27.39 22.97
CA ALA A 406 -3.63 28.35 22.36
C ALA A 406 -4.69 28.86 23.37
N LEU A 407 -5.26 27.94 24.16
CA LEU A 407 -6.21 28.30 25.24
C LEU A 407 -5.51 29.10 26.34
N ALA A 408 -4.30 28.71 26.75
CA ALA A 408 -3.52 29.47 27.75
C ALA A 408 -3.19 30.89 27.26
N ALA A 409 -2.79 31.04 25.99
CA ALA A 409 -2.57 32.32 25.35
C ALA A 409 -3.86 33.16 25.32
N MET A 410 -4.98 32.53 24.93
CA MET A 410 -6.29 33.20 24.94
C MET A 410 -6.67 33.70 26.33
N ILE A 411 -6.51 32.87 27.36
CA ILE A 411 -6.82 33.24 28.75
C ILE A 411 -5.83 34.32 29.23
N GLY A 412 -4.55 34.17 29.01
CA GLY A 412 -3.51 35.11 29.42
C GLY A 412 -3.76 36.51 28.85
N TRP A 413 -3.98 36.60 27.53
CA TRP A 413 -4.31 37.87 26.89
C TRP A 413 -5.71 38.39 27.28
N GLY A 414 -6.68 37.51 27.53
CA GLY A 414 -8.01 37.88 27.99
C GLY A 414 -8.03 38.47 29.41
N VAL A 415 -7.12 38.05 30.29
CA VAL A 415 -7.04 38.50 31.68
C VAL A 415 -6.05 39.67 31.84
N PHE A 416 -4.85 39.54 31.28
CA PHE A 416 -3.73 40.48 31.51
C PHE A 416 -3.48 41.40 30.31
N GLY A 417 -4.09 41.17 29.16
CA GLY A 417 -3.89 41.97 27.97
C GLY A 417 -4.43 43.40 28.07
N PRO A 418 -3.90 44.34 27.26
CA PRO A 418 -4.45 45.68 27.14
C PRO A 418 -5.85 45.66 26.50
N GLU A 419 -6.63 46.69 26.72
CA GLU A 419 -7.92 46.82 26.02
C GLU A 419 -7.69 47.04 24.50
N PRO A 420 -8.42 46.32 23.71
CA PRO A 420 -9.52 45.38 23.99
C PRO A 420 -9.00 43.91 24.09
N ARG A 421 -9.08 43.41 25.28
CA ARG A 421 -8.53 42.10 25.68
C ARG A 421 -8.98 40.92 24.81
N LEU A 422 -10.27 40.90 24.44
CA LEU A 422 -10.84 39.80 23.65
C LEU A 422 -10.20 39.69 22.25
N ALA A 423 -9.89 40.81 21.62
CA ALA A 423 -9.25 40.81 20.31
C ALA A 423 -7.82 40.28 20.40
N HIS A 424 -7.03 40.73 21.39
CA HIS A 424 -5.69 40.19 21.66
C HIS A 424 -5.72 38.69 21.93
N ALA A 425 -6.67 38.24 22.74
CA ALA A 425 -6.84 36.82 23.08
C ALA A 425 -7.15 35.97 21.86
N LEU A 426 -8.07 36.41 21.01
CA LEU A 426 -8.44 35.66 19.78
C LEU A 426 -7.30 35.63 18.77
N VAL A 427 -6.64 36.75 18.51
CA VAL A 427 -5.49 36.80 17.58
C VAL A 427 -4.37 35.90 18.06
N ALA A 428 -4.01 35.95 19.35
CA ALA A 428 -2.95 35.09 19.88
C ALA A 428 -3.29 33.60 19.80
N ALA A 429 -4.52 33.22 20.12
CA ALA A 429 -4.95 31.82 20.02
C ALA A 429 -4.91 31.29 18.58
N VAL A 430 -5.46 32.09 17.64
CA VAL A 430 -5.46 31.72 16.20
C VAL A 430 -4.03 31.64 15.65
N ALA A 431 -3.15 32.59 16.02
CA ALA A 431 -1.74 32.57 15.60
C ALA A 431 -1.02 31.30 16.08
N VAL A 432 -1.21 30.88 17.34
CA VAL A 432 -0.64 29.62 17.86
C VAL A 432 -1.13 28.43 17.08
N LEU A 433 -2.43 28.33 16.79
CA LEU A 433 -3.00 27.20 16.04
C LEU A 433 -2.51 27.13 14.58
N ILE A 434 -2.34 28.28 13.91
CA ILE A 434 -1.87 28.33 12.53
C ILE A 434 -0.39 27.93 12.42
N ILE A 435 0.47 28.52 13.29
CA ILE A 435 1.92 28.29 13.25
C ILE A 435 2.29 26.86 13.60
N ALA A 436 1.54 26.24 14.50
CA ALA A 436 1.85 24.91 15.01
C ALA A 436 1.53 23.76 14.04
N CYS A 437 1.11 24.04 12.79
CA CYS A 437 0.82 22.99 11.82
C CYS A 437 2.10 22.23 11.39
N PRO A 438 2.30 20.95 11.75
CA PRO A 438 3.44 20.14 11.29
C PRO A 438 3.19 19.53 9.91
N CYS A 439 2.72 20.35 8.96
CA CYS A 439 2.21 19.90 7.67
C CYS A 439 3.24 19.08 6.86
N ALA A 440 4.54 19.37 6.99
CA ALA A 440 5.61 18.64 6.29
C ALA A 440 5.95 17.29 6.94
N LEU A 441 5.83 17.18 8.28
CA LEU A 441 6.24 15.97 9.02
C LEU A 441 5.41 14.74 8.62
N GLY A 442 4.12 14.91 8.42
CA GLY A 442 3.21 13.80 8.07
C GLY A 442 3.33 13.29 6.63
N LEU A 443 4.04 14.03 5.75
CA LEU A 443 4.12 13.71 4.31
C LEU A 443 5.51 13.21 3.89
N ALA A 444 6.58 13.67 4.54
CA ALA A 444 7.95 13.40 4.08
C ALA A 444 8.36 11.93 4.24
N THR A 445 8.11 11.33 5.39
CA THR A 445 8.56 9.97 5.71
C THR A 445 7.92 8.89 4.87
N PRO A 446 6.56 8.82 4.72
CA PRO A 446 5.93 7.81 3.87
C PRO A 446 6.41 7.87 2.43
N MET A 447 6.58 9.07 1.87
CA MET A 447 7.05 9.24 0.49
C MET A 447 8.46 8.70 0.27
N SER A 448 9.40 9.00 1.16
CA SER A 448 10.79 8.56 1.03
C SER A 448 10.90 7.04 1.06
N VAL A 449 10.20 6.39 1.99
CA VAL A 449 10.16 4.93 2.13
C VAL A 449 9.56 4.27 0.89
N MET A 450 8.41 4.76 0.42
CA MET A 450 7.73 4.19 -0.74
C MET A 450 8.56 4.30 -2.03
N VAL A 451 9.17 5.45 -2.27
CA VAL A 451 10.06 5.64 -3.43
C VAL A 451 11.29 4.73 -3.32
N GLY A 452 11.86 4.57 -2.12
CA GLY A 452 12.98 3.67 -1.86
C GLY A 452 12.66 2.22 -2.18
N ILE A 453 11.54 1.70 -1.66
CA ILE A 453 11.05 0.33 -1.93
C ILE A 453 10.81 0.12 -3.44
N GLY A 454 10.11 1.07 -4.08
CA GLY A 454 9.80 0.95 -5.50
C GLY A 454 11.04 1.00 -6.41
N ARG A 455 12.05 1.78 -6.05
CA ARG A 455 13.32 1.81 -6.78
C ARG A 455 14.10 0.52 -6.54
N GLY A 456 14.17 0.04 -5.30
CA GLY A 456 14.82 -1.24 -4.98
C GLY A 456 14.24 -2.38 -5.80
N ALA A 457 12.90 -2.50 -5.87
CA ALA A 457 12.23 -3.55 -6.64
C ALA A 457 12.60 -3.52 -8.13
N ARG A 458 12.71 -2.33 -8.75
CA ARG A 458 13.12 -2.19 -10.16
C ARG A 458 14.58 -2.59 -10.42
N GLU A 459 15.44 -2.43 -9.44
CA GLU A 459 16.86 -2.82 -9.51
C GLU A 459 17.07 -4.28 -9.05
N GLY A 460 16.00 -5.06 -8.86
CA GLY A 460 16.06 -6.45 -8.39
C GLY A 460 16.32 -6.61 -6.89
N VAL A 461 16.31 -5.51 -6.12
CA VAL A 461 16.50 -5.54 -4.68
C VAL A 461 15.15 -5.54 -3.97
N LEU A 462 14.75 -6.68 -3.43
CA LEU A 462 13.49 -6.83 -2.72
C LEU A 462 13.65 -6.42 -1.25
N ILE A 463 12.96 -5.36 -0.86
CA ILE A 463 12.97 -4.84 0.51
C ILE A 463 11.78 -5.45 1.25
N LYS A 464 12.05 -6.19 2.33
CA LYS A 464 11.04 -6.94 3.08
C LYS A 464 10.05 -6.05 3.84
N ASN A 465 10.54 -4.95 4.41
CA ASN A 465 9.73 -3.97 5.15
C ASN A 465 10.43 -2.60 5.21
N ALA A 466 9.68 -1.58 5.58
CA ALA A 466 10.18 -0.21 5.69
C ALA A 466 11.25 -0.01 6.79
N GLU A 467 11.22 -0.83 7.84
CA GLU A 467 12.19 -0.81 8.94
C GLU A 467 13.61 -1.08 8.46
N VAL A 468 13.77 -1.98 7.48
CA VAL A 468 15.07 -2.31 6.90
C VAL A 468 15.76 -1.08 6.31
N LEU A 469 15.00 -0.15 5.69
CA LEU A 469 15.56 1.08 5.12
C LEU A 469 16.13 2.02 6.20
N GLU A 470 15.51 2.05 7.38
CA GLU A 470 16.03 2.82 8.53
C GLU A 470 17.28 2.16 9.13
N VAL A 471 17.20 0.84 9.37
CA VAL A 471 18.32 0.09 9.95
C VAL A 471 19.56 0.12 9.05
N MET A 472 19.37 0.18 7.72
CA MET A 472 20.47 0.27 6.75
C MET A 472 21.36 1.51 6.96
N GLU A 473 20.82 2.61 7.51
CA GLU A 473 21.60 3.82 7.82
C GLU A 473 22.65 3.57 8.92
N ASP A 474 22.34 2.70 9.88
CA ASP A 474 23.20 2.39 11.03
C ASP A 474 24.15 1.20 10.77
N VAL A 475 24.11 0.58 9.58
CA VAL A 475 24.98 -0.55 9.24
C VAL A 475 26.41 -0.09 8.99
N ASP A 476 27.33 -0.49 9.86
CA ASP A 476 28.78 -0.25 9.75
C ASP A 476 29.58 -1.50 9.39
N THR A 477 28.99 -2.68 9.54
CA THR A 477 29.65 -3.97 9.33
C THR A 477 28.77 -4.87 8.46
N ILE A 478 29.34 -5.40 7.37
CA ILE A 478 28.68 -6.35 6.48
C ILE A 478 29.37 -7.70 6.60
N VAL A 479 28.60 -8.73 6.94
CA VAL A 479 29.03 -10.13 6.91
C VAL A 479 28.49 -10.78 5.65
N VAL A 480 29.39 -11.25 4.80
CA VAL A 480 29.06 -11.80 3.48
C VAL A 480 29.41 -13.28 3.44
N ASP A 481 28.47 -14.13 3.04
CA ASP A 481 28.76 -15.52 2.73
C ASP A 481 29.60 -15.60 1.44
N LYS A 482 30.50 -16.60 1.37
CA LYS A 482 31.34 -16.77 0.19
C LYS A 482 30.59 -17.43 -0.94
N THR A 483 29.94 -18.57 -0.65
CA THR A 483 29.44 -19.47 -1.69
C THR A 483 28.02 -19.07 -2.15
N GLY A 484 27.85 -18.76 -3.42
CA GLY A 484 26.57 -18.31 -3.99
C GLY A 484 26.26 -16.83 -3.71
N THR A 485 27.14 -16.10 -2.98
CA THR A 485 27.02 -14.65 -2.73
C THR A 485 28.20 -13.88 -3.34
N LEU A 486 29.44 -14.21 -2.96
CA LEU A 486 30.67 -13.65 -3.56
C LEU A 486 31.14 -14.47 -4.76
N THR A 487 30.70 -15.70 -4.86
CA THR A 487 31.02 -16.62 -5.94
C THR A 487 29.73 -17.15 -6.56
N GLU A 488 29.77 -17.53 -7.81
CA GLU A 488 28.64 -18.08 -8.56
C GLU A 488 28.19 -19.48 -8.07
N GLY A 489 28.90 -20.07 -7.10
CA GLY A 489 28.60 -21.40 -6.56
C GLY A 489 28.93 -22.55 -7.52
N HIS A 490 29.44 -22.25 -8.71
CA HIS A 490 29.83 -23.23 -9.73
C HIS A 490 31.34 -23.28 -9.86
N PRO A 491 31.98 -24.39 -9.48
CA PRO A 491 33.42 -24.56 -9.70
C PRO A 491 33.73 -24.61 -11.19
N GLU A 492 34.82 -23.97 -11.61
CA GLU A 492 35.35 -24.01 -12.97
C GLU A 492 36.79 -24.49 -12.99
N VAL A 493 37.18 -25.16 -14.08
CA VAL A 493 38.57 -25.57 -14.32
C VAL A 493 39.32 -24.39 -14.94
N ASN A 494 40.19 -23.75 -14.15
CA ASN A 494 40.99 -22.61 -14.62
C ASN A 494 42.13 -23.01 -15.53
N ALA A 495 42.82 -24.12 -15.22
CA ALA A 495 43.96 -24.61 -16.00
C ALA A 495 44.04 -26.12 -15.91
N VAL A 496 44.56 -26.73 -16.96
CA VAL A 496 44.94 -28.14 -17.01
C VAL A 496 46.43 -28.19 -17.22
N GLU A 497 47.17 -28.72 -16.23
CA GLU A 497 48.62 -28.89 -16.31
C GLU A 497 48.98 -30.38 -16.40
N SER A 498 49.74 -30.74 -17.39
CA SER A 498 50.23 -32.11 -17.56
C SER A 498 51.63 -32.25 -16.95
N PHE A 499 51.81 -33.26 -16.10
CA PHE A 499 53.10 -33.57 -15.46
C PHE A 499 53.78 -34.81 -16.08
N GLY A 500 53.37 -35.24 -17.27
CA GLY A 500 53.91 -36.40 -17.93
C GLY A 500 53.98 -36.20 -19.44
N ASP A 501 54.08 -37.30 -20.18
CA ASP A 501 54.19 -37.32 -21.64
C ASP A 501 52.86 -37.06 -22.36
N GLN A 502 51.75 -36.93 -21.60
CA GLN A 502 50.42 -36.67 -22.14
C GLN A 502 50.21 -35.18 -22.37
N ASP A 503 49.52 -34.83 -23.44
CA ASP A 503 49.09 -33.47 -23.69
C ASP A 503 47.95 -33.08 -22.75
N ALA A 504 47.84 -31.79 -22.43
CA ALA A 504 46.80 -31.27 -21.55
C ALA A 504 45.37 -31.59 -22.03
N SER A 505 45.15 -31.59 -23.33
CA SER A 505 43.87 -31.97 -23.94
C SER A 505 43.54 -33.46 -23.72
N GLU A 506 44.51 -34.34 -23.74
CA GLU A 506 44.33 -35.76 -23.47
C GLU A 506 44.07 -36.02 -21.98
N VAL A 507 44.75 -35.31 -21.09
CA VAL A 507 44.45 -35.35 -19.64
C VAL A 507 43.02 -34.91 -19.36
N LEU A 508 42.59 -33.81 -19.97
CA LEU A 508 41.22 -33.32 -19.84
C LEU A 508 40.20 -34.31 -20.41
N ARG A 509 40.49 -34.92 -21.56
CA ARG A 509 39.65 -35.95 -22.19
C ARG A 509 39.44 -37.17 -21.27
N LEU A 510 40.52 -37.68 -20.71
CA LEU A 510 40.46 -38.85 -19.82
C LEU A 510 39.73 -38.52 -18.51
N ALA A 511 40.00 -37.37 -17.93
CA ALA A 511 39.31 -36.90 -16.72
C ALA A 511 37.81 -36.73 -16.98
N ALA A 512 37.42 -36.07 -18.08
CA ALA A 512 36.04 -35.89 -18.44
C ALA A 512 35.30 -37.21 -18.71
N ALA A 513 35.98 -38.18 -19.34
CA ALA A 513 35.42 -39.53 -19.61
C ALA A 513 35.10 -40.29 -18.31
N VAL A 514 35.95 -40.17 -17.28
CA VAL A 514 35.72 -40.77 -15.95
C VAL A 514 34.58 -40.09 -15.21
N GLU A 515 34.52 -38.77 -15.30
CA GLU A 515 33.57 -37.93 -14.52
C GLU A 515 32.23 -37.74 -15.23
N MET A 516 32.04 -38.25 -16.45
CA MET A 516 30.83 -37.99 -17.26
C MET A 516 29.53 -38.46 -16.60
N GLN A 517 29.56 -39.44 -15.71
CA GLN A 517 28.41 -39.99 -15.00
C GLN A 517 28.32 -39.49 -13.54
N SER A 518 29.24 -38.62 -13.12
CA SER A 518 29.29 -38.10 -11.75
C SER A 518 28.39 -36.86 -11.62
N GLU A 519 27.56 -36.83 -10.59
CA GLU A 519 26.73 -35.67 -10.23
C GLU A 519 27.50 -34.65 -9.39
N HIS A 520 28.75 -34.92 -9.02
CA HIS A 520 29.53 -34.02 -8.18
C HIS A 520 29.87 -32.72 -8.93
N PRO A 521 29.72 -31.54 -8.30
CA PRO A 521 29.96 -30.24 -8.95
C PRO A 521 31.33 -30.07 -9.59
N LEU A 522 32.39 -30.63 -8.98
CA LEU A 522 33.74 -30.65 -9.58
C LEU A 522 33.84 -31.52 -10.84
N ALA A 523 33.19 -32.67 -10.83
CA ALA A 523 33.11 -33.54 -11.99
C ALA A 523 32.45 -32.87 -13.19
N GLN A 524 31.32 -32.22 -12.93
CA GLN A 524 30.62 -31.44 -13.95
C GLN A 524 31.46 -30.27 -14.48
N ALA A 525 32.29 -29.64 -13.63
CA ALA A 525 33.21 -28.58 -14.05
C ALA A 525 34.23 -29.11 -15.08
N VAL A 526 34.78 -30.31 -14.83
CA VAL A 526 35.74 -30.99 -15.76
C VAL A 526 35.04 -31.32 -17.08
N VAL A 527 33.83 -31.87 -17.03
CA VAL A 527 33.05 -32.21 -18.24
C VAL A 527 32.67 -30.95 -19.03
N ARG A 528 32.27 -29.87 -18.35
CA ARG A 528 31.98 -28.57 -19.00
C ARG A 528 33.23 -28.02 -19.70
N LYS A 529 34.39 -28.04 -19.03
CA LYS A 529 35.66 -27.59 -19.62
C LYS A 529 36.02 -28.37 -20.89
N ALA A 530 35.93 -29.70 -20.84
CA ALA A 530 36.20 -30.54 -22.00
C ALA A 530 35.26 -30.23 -23.18
N ARG A 531 33.96 -30.00 -22.90
CA ARG A 531 32.99 -29.60 -23.93
C ARG A 531 33.27 -28.21 -24.49
N SER A 532 33.65 -27.23 -23.64
CA SER A 532 33.96 -25.85 -24.08
C SER A 532 35.21 -25.78 -24.95
N GLU A 533 36.17 -26.71 -24.78
CA GLU A 533 37.38 -26.86 -25.62
C GLU A 533 37.20 -27.82 -26.80
N GLU A 534 35.95 -28.27 -27.05
CA GLU A 534 35.60 -29.20 -28.13
C GLU A 534 36.40 -30.53 -28.09
N VAL A 535 36.82 -30.93 -26.90
CA VAL A 535 37.53 -32.21 -26.70
C VAL A 535 36.53 -33.36 -26.82
N ALA A 536 36.74 -34.26 -27.73
CA ALA A 536 35.90 -35.45 -27.92
C ALA A 536 36.06 -36.40 -26.73
N ILE A 537 35.02 -36.53 -25.90
CA ILE A 537 34.99 -37.36 -24.68
C ILE A 537 34.60 -38.80 -25.07
#